data_f956207d9ba9ff401cc9cc5a144277bd
#
_entry.id   f956207d9ba9ff401cc9cc5a144277bd
#
_cell.length_a   1.000
_cell.length_b   1.000
_cell.length_c   1.000
_cell.angle_alpha   90.00
_cell.angle_beta   90.00
_cell.angle_gamma   90.00
#
_symmetry.space_group_name_H-M   'P 1'
#
loop_
_entity.id
_entity.type
_entity.pdbx_description
1 polymer ?
#
loop_
_entity_poly.entity_id
_entity_poly.type
_entity_poly.pdbx_seq_one_letter_code
_entity_poly.pdbx_strand_id
1 'polypeptide(L)'
;MLTEERRQVILERLDRDGKVVVAELSASLDVSLDTVRRDLQELAEAGRVRRVHGGALPPAVGSRPYSVRREQAPAAKAAIARATARLLRDGQVILLDAGTTTLEVARHLPPDLQATVITNSPPIAVALAEHPTVEVTVLGGSLEKGAHALVGAATVAALNAVRADVLILGVCSLHPEIGITVLDLEESYVKRAMIANAAEIVAVSSADKLGSSATYVVGSVHELTHLVTERSPDVDLAPYRSLGVQVIEA
;
A
#
# COMPACT_ATOMS: atom_id res chain seq x y z
N MET A 1 12.14 -33.59 0.81
CA MET A 1 12.03 -32.13 0.62
C MET A 1 11.89 -31.46 1.97
N LEU A 2 12.70 -30.45 2.28
CA LEU A 2 12.62 -29.71 3.53
C LEU A 2 11.34 -28.87 3.60
N THR A 3 10.88 -28.53 4.81
CA THR A 3 9.63 -27.77 4.99
C THR A 3 9.65 -26.43 4.30
N GLU A 4 10.75 -25.67 4.39
CA GLU A 4 10.88 -24.35 3.74
C GLU A 4 10.92 -24.46 2.21
N GLU A 5 11.61 -25.46 1.66
CA GLU A 5 11.60 -25.73 0.21
C GLU A 5 10.19 -26.03 -0.29
N ARG A 6 9.44 -26.83 0.46
CA ARG A 6 8.06 -27.19 0.11
C ARG A 6 7.14 -25.96 0.12
N ARG A 7 7.26 -25.11 1.14
CA ARG A 7 6.51 -23.85 1.24
C ARG A 7 6.84 -22.91 0.08
N GLN A 8 8.10 -22.84 -0.29
CA GLN A 8 8.51 -22.02 -1.43
C GLN A 8 7.87 -22.52 -2.74
N VAL A 9 7.85 -23.83 -2.99
CA VAL A 9 7.17 -24.42 -4.15
C VAL A 9 5.66 -24.14 -4.11
N ILE A 10 5.02 -24.17 -2.95
CA ILE A 10 3.59 -23.84 -2.80
C ILE A 10 3.35 -22.38 -3.21
N LEU A 11 4.20 -21.45 -2.77
CA LEU A 11 4.06 -20.03 -3.10
C LEU A 11 4.30 -19.76 -4.60
N GLU A 12 5.31 -20.38 -5.20
CA GLU A 12 5.59 -20.26 -6.63
C GLU A 12 4.40 -20.75 -7.49
N ARG A 13 3.76 -21.85 -7.08
CA ARG A 13 2.54 -22.33 -7.74
C ARG A 13 1.37 -21.35 -7.55
N LEU A 14 1.23 -20.83 -6.34
CA LEU A 14 0.17 -19.87 -6.05
C LEU A 14 0.32 -18.59 -6.90
N ASP A 15 1.54 -18.08 -7.03
CA ASP A 15 1.83 -16.89 -7.85
C ASP A 15 1.60 -17.16 -9.34
N ARG A 16 1.91 -18.36 -9.84
CA ARG A 16 1.71 -18.74 -11.24
C ARG A 16 0.25 -19.03 -11.59
N ASP A 17 -0.44 -19.80 -10.73
CA ASP A 17 -1.75 -20.39 -11.04
C ASP A 17 -2.92 -19.63 -10.40
N GLY A 18 -2.63 -18.62 -9.56
CA GLY A 18 -3.62 -17.81 -8.83
C GLY A 18 -4.40 -18.59 -7.76
N LYS A 19 -4.16 -19.88 -7.61
CA LYS A 19 -4.74 -20.76 -6.58
C LYS A 19 -3.92 -22.02 -6.39
N VAL A 20 -4.06 -22.64 -5.22
CA VAL A 20 -3.54 -23.99 -4.96
C VAL A 20 -4.62 -24.85 -4.31
N VAL A 21 -4.66 -26.13 -4.67
CA VAL A 21 -5.60 -27.13 -4.13
C VAL A 21 -4.83 -28.14 -3.30
N VAL A 22 -5.31 -28.43 -2.08
CA VAL A 22 -4.63 -29.31 -1.13
C VAL A 22 -4.37 -30.70 -1.72
N ALA A 23 -5.35 -31.28 -2.44
CA ALA A 23 -5.21 -32.60 -3.03
C ALA A 23 -4.14 -32.63 -4.15
N GLU A 24 -4.08 -31.60 -5.00
CA GLU A 24 -3.10 -31.49 -6.07
C GLU A 24 -1.70 -31.28 -5.53
N LEU A 25 -1.56 -30.44 -4.49
CA LEU A 25 -0.28 -30.24 -3.79
C LEU A 25 0.21 -31.53 -3.13
N SER A 26 -0.67 -32.24 -2.43
CA SER A 26 -0.35 -33.52 -1.79
C SER A 26 0.19 -34.53 -2.79
N ALA A 27 -0.49 -34.71 -3.92
CA ALA A 27 -0.08 -35.64 -4.96
C ALA A 27 1.24 -35.25 -5.62
N SER A 28 1.43 -33.96 -5.93
CA SER A 28 2.62 -33.49 -6.67
C SER A 28 3.87 -33.33 -5.82
N LEU A 29 3.73 -33.12 -4.50
CA LEU A 29 4.82 -32.96 -3.56
C LEU A 29 5.15 -34.26 -2.81
N ASP A 30 4.36 -35.31 -3.04
CA ASP A 30 4.46 -36.62 -2.36
C ASP A 30 4.46 -36.49 -0.83
N VAL A 31 3.48 -35.75 -0.31
CA VAL A 31 3.28 -35.57 1.14
C VAL A 31 1.80 -35.74 1.51
N SER A 32 1.52 -36.02 2.78
CA SER A 32 0.14 -36.18 3.25
C SER A 32 -0.70 -34.89 3.11
N LEU A 33 -2.01 -35.03 2.96
CA LEU A 33 -2.97 -33.90 2.97
C LEU A 33 -2.82 -33.04 4.23
N ASP A 34 -2.53 -33.68 5.39
CA ASP A 34 -2.37 -32.97 6.65
C ASP A 34 -1.06 -32.17 6.70
N THR A 35 -0.01 -32.64 6.06
CA THR A 35 1.24 -31.89 5.89
C THR A 35 0.98 -30.62 5.07
N VAL A 36 0.28 -30.74 3.93
CA VAL A 36 -0.08 -29.58 3.12
C VAL A 36 -0.97 -28.60 3.87
N ARG A 37 -1.97 -29.11 4.60
CA ARG A 37 -2.87 -28.27 5.41
C ARG A 37 -2.11 -27.48 6.48
N ARG A 38 -1.10 -28.09 7.13
CA ARG A 38 -0.25 -27.42 8.11
C ARG A 38 0.63 -26.36 7.46
N ASP A 39 1.26 -26.66 6.33
CA ASP A 39 2.03 -25.66 5.58
C ASP A 39 1.17 -24.46 5.16
N LEU A 40 -0.02 -24.71 4.61
CA LEU A 40 -0.95 -23.64 4.26
C LEU A 40 -1.45 -22.86 5.48
N GLN A 41 -1.57 -23.50 6.65
CA GLN A 41 -1.93 -22.81 7.90
C GLN A 41 -0.83 -21.84 8.31
N GLU A 42 0.42 -22.31 8.37
CA GLU A 42 1.55 -21.48 8.77
C GLU A 42 1.83 -20.35 7.75
N LEU A 43 1.65 -20.63 6.44
CA LEU A 43 1.72 -19.60 5.42
C LEU A 43 0.59 -18.57 5.54
N ALA A 44 -0.61 -18.97 5.98
CA ALA A 44 -1.72 -18.05 6.22
C ALA A 44 -1.50 -17.19 7.47
N GLU A 45 -0.97 -17.76 8.55
CA GLU A 45 -0.57 -17.03 9.75
C GLU A 45 0.55 -16.01 9.46
N ALA A 46 1.45 -16.35 8.54
CA ALA A 46 2.46 -15.44 8.01
C ALA A 46 1.91 -14.43 6.96
N GLY A 47 0.59 -14.44 6.67
CA GLY A 47 -0.03 -13.55 5.69
C GLY A 47 0.41 -13.79 4.23
N ARG A 48 0.99 -14.96 3.94
CA ARG A 48 1.52 -15.31 2.61
C ARG A 48 0.46 -15.93 1.69
N VAL A 49 -0.60 -16.49 2.25
CA VAL A 49 -1.74 -17.08 1.53
C VAL A 49 -3.05 -16.78 2.26
N ARG A 50 -4.17 -16.81 1.55
CA ARG A 50 -5.53 -16.80 2.12
C ARG A 50 -6.14 -18.19 1.99
N ARG A 51 -6.40 -18.86 3.10
CA ARG A 51 -7.02 -20.18 3.09
C ARG A 51 -8.48 -20.11 2.64
N VAL A 52 -8.85 -21.10 1.84
CA VAL A 52 -10.22 -21.37 1.43
C VAL A 52 -10.53 -22.87 1.63
N HIS A 53 -11.80 -23.27 1.48
CA HIS A 53 -12.14 -24.69 1.56
C HIS A 53 -11.41 -25.50 0.48
N GLY A 54 -10.59 -26.45 0.89
CA GLY A 54 -9.83 -27.33 0.00
C GLY A 54 -8.53 -26.75 -0.59
N GLY A 55 -8.10 -25.51 -0.23
CA GLY A 55 -6.89 -24.92 -0.79
C GLY A 55 -6.52 -23.56 -0.24
N ALA A 56 -5.80 -22.80 -1.05
CA ALA A 56 -5.49 -21.42 -0.76
C ALA A 56 -5.47 -20.55 -2.03
N LEU A 57 -5.72 -19.27 -1.83
CA LEU A 57 -5.64 -18.20 -2.81
C LEU A 57 -4.51 -17.23 -2.42
N PRO A 58 -4.03 -16.39 -3.33
CA PRO A 58 -3.15 -15.28 -2.96
C PRO A 58 -3.76 -14.47 -1.82
N PRO A 59 -2.95 -13.89 -0.94
CA PRO A 59 -3.46 -12.98 0.08
C PRO A 59 -4.23 -11.85 -0.61
N ALA A 60 -5.24 -11.33 0.06
CA ALA A 60 -5.91 -10.13 -0.44
C ALA A 60 -4.86 -9.02 -0.65
N VAL A 61 -5.03 -8.24 -1.70
CA VAL A 61 -4.13 -7.13 -1.99
C VAL A 61 -4.03 -6.25 -0.73
N GLY A 62 -2.82 -5.93 -0.30
CA GLY A 62 -2.58 -5.16 0.93
C GLY A 62 -2.54 -5.95 2.24
N SER A 63 -2.95 -7.23 2.29
CA SER A 63 -2.97 -8.04 3.53
C SER A 63 -1.62 -8.62 3.94
N ARG A 64 -0.58 -8.49 3.10
CA ARG A 64 0.78 -8.95 3.42
C ARG A 64 1.39 -8.11 4.54
N PRO A 65 2.19 -8.69 5.47
CA PRO A 65 2.89 -7.93 6.50
C PRO A 65 3.72 -6.78 5.92
N TYR A 66 3.86 -5.70 6.69
CA TYR A 66 4.61 -4.51 6.24
C TYR A 66 6.04 -4.84 5.77
N SER A 67 6.75 -5.71 6.48
CA SER A 67 8.11 -6.16 6.12
C SER A 67 8.16 -6.81 4.74
N VAL A 68 7.20 -7.70 4.44
CA VAL A 68 7.09 -8.37 3.14
C VAL A 68 6.75 -7.35 2.04
N ARG A 69 5.77 -6.46 2.30
CA ARG A 69 5.40 -5.41 1.35
C ARG A 69 6.55 -4.45 1.07
N ARG A 70 7.41 -4.16 2.06
CA ARG A 70 8.58 -3.30 1.89
C ARG A 70 9.56 -3.85 0.85
N GLU A 71 9.78 -5.14 0.84
CA GLU A 71 10.70 -5.84 -0.06
C GLU A 71 10.08 -6.16 -1.44
N GLN A 72 8.76 -6.07 -1.56
CA GLN A 72 8.06 -6.34 -2.81
C GLN A 72 8.24 -5.20 -3.82
N ALA A 73 8.54 -5.54 -5.09
CA ALA A 73 8.63 -4.64 -6.24
C ALA A 73 9.44 -3.33 -5.97
N PRO A 74 10.69 -3.42 -5.49
CA PRO A 74 11.47 -2.24 -5.10
C PRO A 74 11.72 -1.28 -6.28
N ALA A 75 11.94 -1.81 -7.48
CA ALA A 75 12.16 -1.00 -8.69
C ALA A 75 10.91 -0.18 -9.07
N ALA A 76 9.71 -0.79 -9.00
CA ALA A 76 8.44 -0.12 -9.27
C ALA A 76 8.20 1.01 -8.26
N LYS A 77 8.37 0.73 -6.95
CA LYS A 77 8.23 1.77 -5.91
C LYS A 77 9.21 2.91 -6.08
N ALA A 78 10.46 2.64 -6.44
CA ALA A 78 11.44 3.68 -6.69
C ALA A 78 11.09 4.52 -7.94
N ALA A 79 10.52 3.92 -8.99
CA ALA A 79 10.03 4.65 -10.16
C ALA A 79 8.86 5.57 -9.79
N ILE A 80 7.84 5.02 -9.10
CA ILE A 80 6.69 5.78 -8.58
C ILE A 80 7.17 6.93 -7.68
N ALA A 81 8.10 6.65 -6.77
CA ALA A 81 8.64 7.65 -5.84
C ALA A 81 9.30 8.82 -6.57
N ARG A 82 10.16 8.54 -7.55
CA ARG A 82 10.80 9.59 -8.36
C ARG A 82 9.82 10.40 -9.18
N ALA A 83 8.80 9.76 -9.75
CA ALA A 83 7.76 10.47 -10.49
C ALA A 83 6.92 11.36 -9.57
N THR A 84 6.57 10.87 -8.38
CA THR A 84 5.83 11.62 -7.36
C THR A 84 6.64 12.82 -6.83
N ALA A 85 7.91 12.62 -6.52
CA ALA A 85 8.78 13.69 -6.00
C ALA A 85 8.89 14.89 -6.95
N ARG A 86 8.79 14.67 -8.27
CA ARG A 86 8.80 15.75 -9.29
C ARG A 86 7.54 16.62 -9.28
N LEU A 87 6.47 16.19 -8.62
CA LEU A 87 5.23 16.98 -8.49
C LEU A 87 5.31 17.96 -7.31
N LEU A 88 6.23 17.75 -6.39
CA LEU A 88 6.36 18.55 -5.17
C LEU A 88 7.14 19.84 -5.42
N ARG A 89 6.81 20.88 -4.66
CA ARG A 89 7.34 22.23 -4.83
C ARG A 89 7.73 22.83 -3.47
N ASP A 90 8.64 23.77 -3.50
CA ASP A 90 9.00 24.54 -2.31
C ASP A 90 7.81 25.29 -1.71
N GLY A 91 7.82 25.40 -0.40
CA GLY A 91 6.79 26.07 0.39
C GLY A 91 5.53 25.25 0.67
N GLN A 92 5.40 24.04 0.11
CA GLN A 92 4.22 23.20 0.32
C GLN A 92 4.14 22.60 1.72
N VAL A 93 2.91 22.47 2.22
CA VAL A 93 2.54 21.58 3.31
C VAL A 93 2.09 20.25 2.70
N ILE A 94 2.85 19.21 2.93
CA ILE A 94 2.69 17.88 2.35
C ILE A 94 2.16 16.92 3.42
N LEU A 95 0.95 16.40 3.26
CA LEU A 95 0.52 15.20 4.00
C LEU A 95 1.12 13.97 3.33
N LEU A 96 1.90 13.20 4.08
CA LEU A 96 2.53 11.97 3.59
C LEU A 96 2.02 10.78 4.38
N ASP A 97 1.12 10.03 3.76
CA ASP A 97 0.43 8.89 4.35
C ASP A 97 1.36 7.70 4.59
N ALA A 98 1.01 6.85 5.53
CA ALA A 98 1.77 5.64 5.83
C ALA A 98 1.72 4.61 4.68
N GLY A 99 2.83 3.92 4.47
CA GLY A 99 2.91 2.86 3.47
C GLY A 99 4.34 2.61 2.99
N THR A 100 4.55 1.50 2.30
CA THR A 100 5.89 1.18 1.78
C THR A 100 6.24 1.94 0.52
N THR A 101 5.26 2.32 -0.31
CA THR A 101 5.47 3.16 -1.49
C THR A 101 5.66 4.63 -1.09
N THR A 102 4.88 5.12 -0.14
CA THR A 102 5.02 6.47 0.41
C THR A 102 6.33 6.65 1.20
N LEU A 103 6.82 5.61 1.87
CA LEU A 103 8.17 5.60 2.44
C LEU A 103 9.25 5.77 1.36
N GLU A 104 9.08 5.12 0.20
CA GLU A 104 10.03 5.36 -0.91
C GLU A 104 9.91 6.78 -1.47
N VAL A 105 8.71 7.39 -1.50
CA VAL A 105 8.57 8.82 -1.84
C VAL A 105 9.38 9.68 -0.87
N ALA A 106 9.25 9.46 0.44
CA ALA A 106 10.03 10.19 1.44
C ALA A 106 11.54 10.10 1.20
N ARG A 107 12.05 8.94 0.84
CA ARG A 107 13.46 8.70 0.54
C ARG A 107 13.96 9.35 -0.74
N HIS A 108 13.05 9.70 -1.65
CA HIS A 108 13.36 10.31 -2.95
C HIS A 108 12.99 11.79 -3.00
N LEU A 109 12.65 12.41 -1.87
CA LEU A 109 12.48 13.87 -1.83
C LEU A 109 13.79 14.56 -2.22
N PRO A 110 13.73 15.61 -3.06
CA PRO A 110 14.91 16.37 -3.42
C PRO A 110 15.60 16.94 -2.18
N PRO A 111 16.93 16.85 -2.08
CA PRO A 111 17.67 17.30 -0.87
C PRO A 111 17.56 18.81 -0.63
N ASP A 112 17.18 19.57 -1.63
CA ASP A 112 16.97 21.02 -1.60
C ASP A 112 15.50 21.44 -1.45
N LEU A 113 14.55 20.49 -1.43
CA LEU A 113 13.12 20.76 -1.27
C LEU A 113 12.85 21.43 0.09
N GLN A 114 12.32 22.64 0.07
CA GLN A 114 11.90 23.37 1.27
C GLN A 114 10.40 23.17 1.49
N ALA A 115 10.02 22.26 2.38
CA ALA A 115 8.62 21.91 2.61
C ALA A 115 8.38 21.51 4.07
N THR A 116 7.10 21.52 4.48
CA THR A 116 6.66 20.91 5.74
C THR A 116 5.98 19.59 5.44
N VAL A 117 6.52 18.49 5.92
CA VAL A 117 5.90 17.15 5.81
C VAL A 117 5.20 16.81 7.12
N ILE A 118 3.91 16.51 7.02
CA ILE A 118 3.09 15.99 8.12
C ILE A 118 2.77 14.54 7.83
N THR A 119 3.08 13.63 8.73
CA THR A 119 2.90 12.20 8.50
C THR A 119 2.35 11.47 9.73
N ASN A 120 1.54 10.43 9.49
CA ASN A 120 1.12 9.45 10.49
C ASN A 120 2.01 8.20 10.49
N SER A 121 3.15 8.23 9.81
CA SER A 121 4.04 7.08 9.63
C SER A 121 5.35 7.23 10.40
N PRO A 122 5.59 6.47 11.48
CA PRO A 122 6.89 6.45 12.15
C PRO A 122 8.07 6.12 11.22
N PRO A 123 7.97 5.14 10.30
CA PRO A 123 9.05 4.89 9.34
C PRO A 123 9.40 6.08 8.43
N ILE A 124 8.40 6.86 8.01
CA ILE A 124 8.62 8.07 7.20
C ILE A 124 9.28 9.16 8.04
N ALA A 125 8.82 9.37 9.26
CA ALA A 125 9.42 10.33 10.18
C ALA A 125 10.91 10.04 10.41
N VAL A 126 11.26 8.78 10.65
CA VAL A 126 12.66 8.36 10.79
C VAL A 126 13.46 8.58 9.50
N ALA A 127 12.87 8.27 8.34
CA ALA A 127 13.54 8.46 7.05
C ALA A 127 13.84 9.93 6.73
N LEU A 128 13.01 10.85 7.22
CA LEU A 128 13.16 12.29 7.01
C LEU A 128 13.87 13.04 8.15
N ALA A 129 14.22 12.35 9.24
CA ALA A 129 14.81 12.98 10.42
C ALA A 129 16.12 13.73 10.13
N GLU A 130 16.87 13.32 9.12
CA GLU A 130 18.11 13.93 8.70
C GLU A 130 18.01 14.68 7.36
N HIS A 131 16.78 14.88 6.85
CA HIS A 131 16.60 15.66 5.62
C HIS A 131 16.97 17.12 5.86
N PRO A 132 17.84 17.74 5.03
CA PRO A 132 18.46 19.02 5.37
C PRO A 132 17.49 20.20 5.41
N THR A 133 16.38 20.15 4.68
CA THR A 133 15.53 21.33 4.43
C THR A 133 14.03 21.08 4.68
N VAL A 134 13.60 19.81 4.87
CA VAL A 134 12.21 19.47 5.17
C VAL A 134 11.96 19.52 6.67
N GLU A 135 10.95 20.30 7.08
CA GLU A 135 10.41 20.24 8.45
C GLU A 135 9.44 19.06 8.57
N VAL A 136 9.53 18.29 9.66
CA VAL A 136 8.73 17.08 9.85
C VAL A 136 7.86 17.19 11.08
N THR A 137 6.55 17.04 10.90
CA THR A 137 5.58 16.87 11.98
C THR A 137 5.01 15.45 11.98
N VAL A 138 5.15 14.74 13.10
CA VAL A 138 4.61 13.40 13.26
C VAL A 138 3.31 13.48 14.03
N LEU A 139 2.22 12.96 13.45
CA LEU A 139 0.93 12.86 14.13
C LEU A 139 1.00 11.80 15.24
N GLY A 140 0.34 12.06 16.35
CA GLY A 140 0.18 11.07 17.42
C GLY A 140 -0.93 10.07 17.12
N GLY A 141 -1.04 9.01 17.94
CA GLY A 141 -2.09 8.00 17.82
C GLY A 141 -1.65 6.61 18.26
N SER A 142 -2.50 5.62 18.02
CA SER A 142 -2.19 4.21 18.24
C SER A 142 -1.49 3.63 17.02
N LEU A 143 -0.47 2.80 17.24
CA LEU A 143 0.26 2.17 16.12
C LEU A 143 -0.54 0.97 15.58
N GLU A 144 -1.03 1.10 14.34
CA GLU A 144 -1.51 -0.02 13.54
C GLU A 144 -0.27 -0.73 12.94
N LYS A 145 -0.10 -2.02 13.30
CA LYS A 145 1.13 -2.76 13.00
C LYS A 145 1.20 -3.26 11.55
N GLY A 146 0.07 -3.45 10.88
CA GLY A 146 0.02 -3.94 9.51
C GLY A 146 0.51 -2.91 8.49
N ALA A 147 0.20 -1.63 8.69
CA ALA A 147 0.63 -0.52 7.83
C ALA A 147 1.80 0.28 8.43
N HIS A 148 2.18 0.06 9.70
CA HIS A 148 3.05 0.93 10.48
C HIS A 148 2.56 2.38 10.47
N ALA A 149 1.24 2.54 10.69
CA ALA A 149 0.53 3.80 10.67
C ALA A 149 0.02 4.17 12.07
N LEU A 150 0.06 5.44 12.41
CA LEU A 150 -0.64 5.95 13.58
C LEU A 150 -2.09 6.22 13.21
N VAL A 151 -3.01 5.69 14.02
CA VAL A 151 -4.47 5.73 13.78
C VAL A 151 -5.21 6.11 15.06
N GLY A 152 -6.53 6.25 14.95
CA GLY A 152 -7.42 6.53 16.06
C GLY A 152 -7.83 8.00 16.16
N ALA A 153 -8.70 8.31 17.13
CA ALA A 153 -9.34 9.62 17.28
C ALA A 153 -8.33 10.78 17.43
N ALA A 154 -7.20 10.55 18.10
CA ALA A 154 -6.16 11.57 18.26
C ALA A 154 -5.52 11.96 16.92
N THR A 155 -5.23 10.97 16.07
CA THR A 155 -4.70 11.20 14.72
C THR A 155 -5.69 11.97 13.85
N VAL A 156 -6.97 11.55 13.85
CA VAL A 156 -8.03 12.23 13.11
C VAL A 156 -8.23 13.66 13.60
N ALA A 157 -8.24 13.89 14.92
CA ALA A 157 -8.37 15.23 15.48
C ALA A 157 -7.21 16.15 15.07
N ALA A 158 -5.98 15.65 15.09
CA ALA A 158 -4.80 16.40 14.65
C ALA A 158 -4.86 16.72 13.13
N LEU A 159 -5.31 15.78 12.31
CA LEU A 159 -5.51 15.99 10.85
C LEU A 159 -6.55 17.07 10.57
N ASN A 160 -7.63 17.14 11.34
CA ASN A 160 -8.67 18.15 11.16
C ASN A 160 -8.20 19.59 11.46
N ALA A 161 -7.07 19.74 12.17
CA ALA A 161 -6.44 21.03 12.42
C ALA A 161 -5.41 21.43 11.32
N VAL A 162 -5.18 20.56 10.34
CA VAL A 162 -4.24 20.79 9.23
C VAL A 162 -4.99 21.29 7.99
N ARG A 163 -4.30 22.08 7.16
CA ARG A 163 -4.65 22.33 5.76
C ARG A 163 -3.40 22.09 4.95
N ALA A 164 -3.42 21.09 4.10
CA ALA A 164 -2.29 20.71 3.27
C ALA A 164 -2.50 21.11 1.81
N ASP A 165 -1.39 21.44 1.14
CA ASP A 165 -1.41 21.72 -0.29
C ASP A 165 -1.54 20.42 -1.09
N VAL A 166 -0.87 19.37 -0.63
CA VAL A 166 -0.88 18.06 -1.30
C VAL A 166 -0.86 16.90 -0.30
N LEU A 167 -1.67 15.89 -0.59
CA LEU A 167 -1.63 14.58 0.06
C LEU A 167 -0.98 13.57 -0.88
N ILE A 168 0.07 12.92 -0.43
CA ILE A 168 0.59 11.71 -1.06
C ILE A 168 -0.04 10.51 -0.36
N LEU A 169 -1.03 9.92 -1.01
CA LEU A 169 -1.88 8.87 -0.46
C LEU A 169 -1.36 7.49 -0.87
N GLY A 170 -1.00 6.67 0.10
CA GLY A 170 -0.70 5.27 -0.10
C GLY A 170 -1.98 4.46 -0.35
N VAL A 171 -2.02 3.73 -1.46
CA VAL A 171 -3.20 2.93 -1.83
C VAL A 171 -3.01 1.48 -1.41
N CYS A 172 -4.02 0.92 -0.72
CA CYS A 172 -4.12 -0.51 -0.45
C CYS A 172 -4.82 -1.22 -1.62
N SER A 173 -5.94 -0.67 -2.09
CA SER A 173 -6.71 -1.14 -3.25
C SER A 173 -7.43 0.04 -3.89
N LEU A 174 -7.49 0.08 -5.23
CA LEU A 174 -8.16 1.13 -5.99
C LEU A 174 -8.95 0.53 -7.14
N HIS A 175 -10.26 0.73 -7.13
CA HIS A 175 -11.17 0.25 -8.18
C HIS A 175 -11.94 1.44 -8.79
N PRO A 176 -12.09 1.51 -10.12
CA PRO A 176 -12.74 2.65 -10.77
C PRO A 176 -14.15 2.95 -10.26
N GLU A 177 -14.93 1.92 -9.98
CA GLU A 177 -16.33 2.05 -9.54
C GLU A 177 -16.47 2.06 -8.00
N ILE A 178 -15.64 1.29 -7.27
CA ILE A 178 -15.76 1.16 -5.81
C ILE A 178 -15.01 2.28 -5.10
N GLY A 179 -13.93 2.79 -5.71
CA GLY A 179 -13.07 3.82 -5.13
C GLY A 179 -11.84 3.29 -4.41
N ILE A 180 -11.35 4.09 -3.48
CA ILE A 180 -10.18 3.83 -2.63
C ILE A 180 -10.64 2.98 -1.45
N THR A 181 -10.00 1.84 -1.22
CA THR A 181 -10.38 0.93 -0.14
C THR A 181 -9.18 0.44 0.65
N VAL A 182 -9.42 0.09 1.93
CA VAL A 182 -8.42 -0.44 2.88
C VAL A 182 -8.95 -1.63 3.66
N LEU A 183 -8.06 -2.34 4.34
CA LEU A 183 -8.42 -3.54 5.13
C LEU A 183 -8.78 -3.20 6.57
N ASP A 184 -8.31 -2.09 7.11
CA ASP A 184 -8.51 -1.68 8.50
C ASP A 184 -9.46 -0.48 8.60
N LEU A 185 -10.39 -0.52 9.56
CA LEU A 185 -11.40 0.50 9.75
C LEU A 185 -10.79 1.83 10.26
N GLU A 186 -9.88 1.76 11.23
CA GLU A 186 -9.25 2.96 11.79
C GLU A 186 -8.36 3.66 10.74
N GLU A 187 -7.67 2.88 9.90
CA GLU A 187 -6.94 3.40 8.74
C GLU A 187 -7.89 4.14 7.79
N SER A 188 -9.10 3.63 7.57
CA SER A 188 -10.08 4.29 6.70
C SER A 188 -10.50 5.67 7.21
N TYR A 189 -10.68 5.85 8.53
CA TYR A 189 -11.00 7.13 9.12
C TYR A 189 -9.87 8.15 8.99
N VAL A 190 -8.62 7.71 9.19
CA VAL A 190 -7.44 8.54 9.03
C VAL A 190 -7.30 9.02 7.58
N LYS A 191 -7.40 8.12 6.62
CA LYS A 191 -7.28 8.48 5.18
C LYS A 191 -8.41 9.41 4.72
N ARG A 192 -9.65 9.22 5.19
CA ARG A 192 -10.74 10.17 4.93
C ARG A 192 -10.42 11.56 5.46
N ALA A 193 -9.89 11.64 6.69
CA ALA A 193 -9.49 12.92 7.27
C ALA A 193 -8.33 13.56 6.47
N MET A 194 -7.37 12.77 5.96
CA MET A 194 -6.31 13.27 5.10
C MET A 194 -6.86 13.85 3.80
N ILE A 195 -7.74 13.11 3.11
CA ILE A 195 -8.38 13.55 1.85
C ILE A 195 -9.16 14.85 2.07
N ALA A 196 -9.96 14.93 3.13
CA ALA A 196 -10.78 16.11 3.43
C ALA A 196 -9.95 17.37 3.74
N ASN A 197 -8.68 17.24 4.07
CA ASN A 197 -7.81 18.33 4.51
C ASN A 197 -6.64 18.64 3.56
N ALA A 198 -6.68 18.14 2.33
CA ALA A 198 -5.68 18.42 1.30
C ALA A 198 -6.33 19.02 0.05
N ALA A 199 -5.63 19.93 -0.62
CA ALA A 199 -6.11 20.57 -1.86
C ALA A 199 -5.88 19.68 -3.09
N GLU A 200 -4.74 18.99 -3.15
CA GLU A 200 -4.42 18.02 -4.20
C GLU A 200 -4.21 16.63 -3.58
N ILE A 201 -4.72 15.58 -4.25
CA ILE A 201 -4.58 14.20 -3.77
C ILE A 201 -3.87 13.38 -4.85
N VAL A 202 -2.64 13.00 -4.54
CA VAL A 202 -1.77 12.16 -5.38
C VAL A 202 -1.77 10.74 -4.82
N ALA A 203 -2.52 9.86 -5.44
CA ALA A 203 -2.48 8.43 -5.09
C ALA A 203 -1.22 7.78 -5.66
N VAL A 204 -0.49 7.04 -4.82
CA VAL A 204 0.68 6.25 -5.24
C VAL A 204 0.39 4.76 -5.07
N SER A 205 0.44 4.02 -6.16
CA SER A 205 0.01 2.62 -6.19
C SER A 205 0.85 1.80 -7.13
N SER A 206 1.26 0.61 -6.70
CA SER A 206 1.74 -0.39 -7.65
C SER A 206 0.56 -0.98 -8.46
N ALA A 207 0.85 -1.40 -9.68
CA ALA A 207 -0.15 -1.84 -10.65
C ALA A 207 -1.01 -3.01 -10.17
N ASP A 208 -0.45 -3.91 -9.35
CA ASP A 208 -1.15 -5.07 -8.75
C ASP A 208 -2.32 -4.70 -7.82
N LYS A 209 -2.43 -3.45 -7.43
CA LYS A 209 -3.50 -2.94 -6.55
C LYS A 209 -4.64 -2.27 -7.32
N LEU A 210 -4.44 -1.98 -8.59
CA LEU A 210 -5.41 -1.36 -9.45
C LEU A 210 -6.46 -2.38 -9.91
N GLY A 211 -7.73 -1.99 -10.01
CA GLY A 211 -8.85 -2.88 -10.29
C GLY A 211 -9.25 -3.79 -9.12
N SER A 212 -8.62 -3.63 -7.94
CA SER A 212 -8.91 -4.41 -6.74
C SER A 212 -9.69 -3.61 -5.70
N SER A 213 -10.30 -4.30 -4.73
CA SER A 213 -11.02 -3.69 -3.62
C SER A 213 -10.76 -4.41 -2.30
N ALA A 214 -10.91 -3.68 -1.19
CA ALA A 214 -10.79 -4.16 0.18
C ALA A 214 -12.08 -3.86 0.97
N THR A 215 -12.07 -4.16 2.28
CA THR A 215 -13.28 -4.17 3.12
C THR A 215 -13.89 -2.79 3.34
N TYR A 216 -13.06 -1.76 3.61
CA TYR A 216 -13.55 -0.45 4.03
C TYR A 216 -13.29 0.60 2.94
N VAL A 217 -14.34 1.29 2.52
CA VAL A 217 -14.26 2.38 1.54
C VAL A 217 -13.69 3.62 2.23
N VAL A 218 -12.68 4.22 1.64
CA VAL A 218 -12.08 5.49 2.05
C VAL A 218 -12.75 6.66 1.33
N GLY A 219 -12.83 6.59 0.01
CA GLY A 219 -13.37 7.66 -0.83
C GLY A 219 -13.54 7.24 -2.27
N SER A 220 -14.10 8.13 -3.07
CA SER A 220 -14.28 7.93 -4.50
C SER A 220 -12.98 8.19 -5.27
N VAL A 221 -12.85 7.58 -6.46
CA VAL A 221 -11.76 7.90 -7.41
C VAL A 221 -11.78 9.37 -7.84
N HIS A 222 -12.96 10.01 -7.88
CA HIS A 222 -13.10 11.44 -8.24
C HIS A 222 -12.41 12.39 -7.24
N GLU A 223 -12.06 11.93 -6.05
CA GLU A 223 -11.29 12.74 -5.08
C GLU A 223 -9.82 12.85 -5.46
N LEU A 224 -9.33 11.97 -6.35
CA LEU A 224 -7.94 11.95 -6.78
C LEU A 224 -7.68 13.02 -7.86
N THR A 225 -6.63 13.80 -7.67
CA THR A 225 -6.08 14.66 -8.74
C THR A 225 -5.12 13.88 -9.62
N HIS A 226 -4.27 13.05 -9.02
CA HIS A 226 -3.28 12.25 -9.72
C HIS A 226 -3.28 10.79 -9.24
N LEU A 227 -2.95 9.89 -10.16
CA LEU A 227 -2.57 8.50 -9.87
C LEU A 227 -1.18 8.26 -10.45
N VAL A 228 -0.21 7.95 -9.61
CA VAL A 228 1.14 7.59 -10.02
C VAL A 228 1.32 6.08 -9.84
N THR A 229 1.64 5.39 -10.92
CA THR A 229 1.84 3.93 -10.95
C THR A 229 2.98 3.57 -11.89
N GLU A 230 3.57 2.38 -11.74
CA GLU A 230 4.52 1.89 -12.74
C GLU A 230 3.80 1.44 -14.02
N ARG A 231 4.52 1.45 -15.13
CA ARG A 231 4.01 0.89 -16.40
C ARG A 231 3.77 -0.59 -16.25
N SER A 232 2.57 -1.04 -16.60
CA SER A 232 2.20 -2.45 -16.63
C SER A 232 1.28 -2.72 -17.82
N PRO A 233 1.60 -3.71 -18.67
CA PRO A 233 0.74 -4.09 -19.79
C PRO A 233 -0.57 -4.77 -19.34
N ASP A 234 -0.62 -5.26 -18.09
CA ASP A 234 -1.74 -6.04 -17.57
C ASP A 234 -2.84 -5.17 -16.93
N VAL A 235 -2.62 -3.85 -16.84
CA VAL A 235 -3.56 -2.94 -16.17
C VAL A 235 -4.11 -1.91 -17.14
N ASP A 236 -5.44 -1.90 -17.29
CA ASP A 236 -6.13 -0.85 -18.04
C ASP A 236 -6.30 0.40 -17.19
N LEU A 237 -5.63 1.48 -17.58
CA LEU A 237 -5.68 2.78 -16.92
C LEU A 237 -6.73 3.74 -17.52
N ALA A 238 -7.38 3.35 -18.62
CA ALA A 238 -8.38 4.18 -19.27
C ALA A 238 -9.59 4.52 -18.38
N PRO A 239 -10.10 3.61 -17.52
CA PRO A 239 -11.20 3.94 -16.61
C PRO A 239 -10.85 5.09 -15.64
N TYR A 240 -9.61 5.13 -15.10
CA TYR A 240 -9.19 6.20 -14.20
C TYR A 240 -9.07 7.54 -14.91
N ARG A 241 -8.53 7.56 -16.14
CA ARG A 241 -8.44 8.77 -16.98
C ARG A 241 -9.83 9.30 -17.33
N SER A 242 -10.79 8.43 -17.63
CA SER A 242 -12.18 8.83 -17.95
C SER A 242 -12.91 9.46 -16.77
N LEU A 243 -12.49 9.17 -15.54
CA LEU A 243 -12.99 9.77 -14.29
C LEU A 243 -12.29 11.11 -13.96
N GLY A 244 -11.42 11.62 -14.82
CA GLY A 244 -10.75 12.91 -14.66
C GLY A 244 -9.43 12.85 -13.91
N VAL A 245 -8.93 11.66 -13.54
CA VAL A 245 -7.65 11.50 -12.83
C VAL A 245 -6.49 11.64 -13.81
N GLN A 246 -5.50 12.47 -13.47
CA GLN A 246 -4.25 12.54 -14.22
C GLN A 246 -3.37 11.33 -13.89
N VAL A 247 -3.24 10.40 -14.84
CA VAL A 247 -2.45 9.17 -14.64
C VAL A 247 -1.02 9.38 -15.13
N ILE A 248 -0.06 9.20 -14.22
CA ILE A 248 1.37 9.28 -14.47
C ILE A 248 1.94 7.87 -14.40
N GLU A 249 2.47 7.41 -15.53
CA GLU A 249 3.14 6.12 -15.67
C GLU A 249 4.66 6.32 -15.51
N ALA A 250 5.20 5.77 -14.42
CA ALA A 250 6.58 5.93 -13.98
C ALA A 250 7.55 4.88 -14.56
#